data_889ed7937d845d83f548af96d00a756b
#
_entry.id   889ed7937d845d83f548af96d00a756b
#
_cell.length_a   1.000
_cell.length_b   1.000
_cell.length_c   1.000
_cell.angle_alpha   90.00
_cell.angle_beta   90.00
_cell.angle_gamma   90.00
#
_symmetry.space_group_name_H-M   'P 1'
#
loop_
_entity.id
_entity.type
_entity.pdbx_description
1 polymer ?
#
loop_
_entity_poly.entity_id
_entity_poly.type
_entity_poly.pdbx_seq_one_letter_code
_entity_poly.pdbx_strand_id
1 'polypeptide(L)'
;MIMIDRVEASLDRIRNHHSQNGVIQPLLTDLYQINMAYAYWKSGKIEDYAVFDLFFRKNPFHGEFTIFAGLEECLKFMENFRYSESDIQYLRETMPDTVEPEFFDFLADVTTKDVKVYAIDEGKVVFPRVPLLVLEGPLIVIQLLETTLLTLVNYASLIATNAARYRMAAGRKIRLLEFGLRRAQGPDGGLTASKYAYIGGFDGTSNVLAGKLYNIPVKGTHAHSYVSSYSCLDDLHTETLKHKETGAVMNLKEVSLAWRSLLADKLKILQSEASDGELAAFISFAIAFPSGFIALIDTYDVLKSGLLNFCAVALGLHDLGYRALGVRIDSGDLAYLSCVARSTFATITKGFDLEWFEHLQIVASNDINEETIISLNEQGHKIDCFGIGTHLGHALIDLMHRTTESAPKCGSRVLCRHPFQESKRAYVSPAKVEALFKLYWKDGKIQQDLPNLEEVRDRVASSLQTLRQDHKRNLNPTPYKVGVTDDLYNFLHDLWLQNAPIGELF
;
A
#
# COMPACT_ATOMS: atom_id res chain seq x y z
N MET A 1 -27.52 -26.59 2.56
CA MET A 1 -26.08 -26.32 2.40
C MET A 1 -25.76 -25.78 1.01
N ILE A 2 -26.01 -26.47 -0.07
CA ILE A 2 -25.69 -26.01 -1.45
C ILE A 2 -26.38 -24.70 -1.89
N MET A 3 -27.57 -24.39 -1.34
CA MET A 3 -28.27 -23.13 -1.64
C MET A 3 -27.71 -21.93 -0.88
N ILE A 4 -27.21 -22.13 0.34
CA ILE A 4 -26.60 -21.09 1.16
C ILE A 4 -25.24 -20.71 0.55
N ASP A 5 -24.43 -21.68 0.15
CA ASP A 5 -23.12 -21.44 -0.49
C ASP A 5 -23.26 -20.68 -1.84
N ARG A 6 -24.35 -20.91 -2.58
CA ARG A 6 -24.62 -20.15 -3.83
C ARG A 6 -25.11 -18.73 -3.57
N VAL A 7 -25.83 -18.50 -2.49
CA VAL A 7 -26.29 -17.16 -2.10
C VAL A 7 -25.13 -16.36 -1.52
N GLU A 8 -24.26 -16.96 -0.71
CA GLU A 8 -23.05 -16.33 -0.21
C GLU A 8 -22.06 -16.01 -1.33
N ALA A 9 -21.81 -16.95 -2.27
CA ALA A 9 -20.98 -16.69 -3.44
C ALA A 9 -21.58 -15.63 -4.38
N SER A 10 -22.92 -15.52 -4.44
CA SER A 10 -23.60 -14.45 -5.20
C SER A 10 -23.52 -13.10 -4.49
N LEU A 11 -23.64 -13.08 -3.14
CA LEU A 11 -23.48 -11.89 -2.34
C LEU A 11 -22.02 -11.39 -2.32
N ASP A 12 -21.05 -12.28 -2.33
CA ASP A 12 -19.64 -11.93 -2.45
C ASP A 12 -19.30 -11.40 -3.86
N ARG A 13 -19.93 -11.91 -4.92
CA ARG A 13 -19.83 -11.31 -6.27
C ARG A 13 -20.44 -9.92 -6.31
N ILE A 14 -21.60 -9.69 -5.70
CA ILE A 14 -22.24 -8.37 -5.63
C ILE A 14 -21.41 -7.40 -4.78
N ARG A 15 -20.77 -7.86 -3.68
CA ARG A 15 -19.87 -7.06 -2.85
C ARG A 15 -18.57 -6.68 -3.58
N ASN A 16 -18.07 -7.53 -4.48
CA ASN A 16 -16.84 -7.29 -5.23
C ASN A 16 -17.03 -6.42 -6.48
N HIS A 17 -18.27 -6.18 -6.94
CA HIS A 17 -18.54 -5.40 -8.15
C HIS A 17 -18.74 -3.90 -7.92
N HIS A 18 -18.93 -3.44 -6.67
CA HIS A 18 -19.03 -2.00 -6.41
C HIS A 18 -17.66 -1.40 -6.11
N SER A 19 -17.37 -0.24 -6.71
CA SER A 19 -16.26 0.62 -6.28
C SER A 19 -16.35 0.80 -4.76
N GLN A 20 -15.23 0.58 -4.08
CA GLN A 20 -15.20 0.63 -2.62
C GLN A 20 -15.21 2.06 -2.09
N ASN A 21 -15.04 3.03 -2.97
CA ASN A 21 -15.11 4.45 -2.71
C ASN A 21 -16.28 5.06 -3.48
N GLY A 22 -17.33 5.47 -2.77
CA GLY A 22 -18.53 6.04 -3.35
C GLY A 22 -18.34 7.39 -4.07
N VAL A 23 -17.14 8.00 -4.02
CA VAL A 23 -16.83 9.24 -4.75
C VAL A 23 -16.27 8.97 -6.14
N ILE A 24 -15.94 7.73 -6.51
CA ILE A 24 -15.48 7.37 -7.86
C ILE A 24 -16.70 7.29 -8.79
N GLN A 25 -16.97 8.39 -9.49
CA GLN A 25 -18.14 8.61 -10.35
C GLN A 25 -17.70 9.32 -11.62
N PRO A 26 -18.51 9.33 -12.70
CA PRO A 26 -18.17 10.01 -13.95
C PRO A 26 -17.87 11.52 -13.81
N LEU A 27 -18.51 12.21 -12.84
CA LEU A 27 -18.20 13.61 -12.53
C LEU A 27 -16.89 13.82 -11.74
N LEU A 28 -16.21 12.76 -11.29
CA LEU A 28 -14.86 12.88 -10.74
C LEU A 28 -13.86 13.13 -11.87
N THR A 29 -13.95 14.29 -12.48
CA THR A 29 -13.17 14.68 -13.66
C THR A 29 -12.88 16.18 -13.63
N ASP A 30 -11.93 16.63 -14.44
CA ASP A 30 -11.66 18.05 -14.63
C ASP A 30 -12.59 18.66 -15.69
N LEU A 31 -12.98 19.93 -15.49
CA LEU A 31 -13.90 20.63 -16.40
C LEU A 31 -13.43 20.64 -17.86
N TYR A 32 -12.11 20.68 -18.10
CA TYR A 32 -11.59 20.70 -19.48
C TYR A 32 -12.00 19.46 -20.28
N GLN A 33 -12.22 18.32 -19.63
CA GLN A 33 -12.63 17.09 -20.29
C GLN A 33 -14.07 17.18 -20.79
N ILE A 34 -14.96 17.77 -20.01
CA ILE A 34 -16.35 18.05 -20.44
C ILE A 34 -16.37 19.08 -21.56
N ASN A 35 -15.55 20.14 -21.44
CA ASN A 35 -15.43 21.17 -22.46
C ASN A 35 -14.91 20.61 -23.81
N MET A 36 -13.88 19.76 -23.74
CA MET A 36 -13.33 19.10 -24.93
C MET A 36 -14.34 18.10 -25.54
N ALA A 37 -15.05 17.33 -24.70
CA ALA A 37 -16.10 16.42 -25.13
C ALA A 37 -17.19 17.19 -25.90
N TYR A 38 -17.64 18.34 -25.40
CA TYR A 38 -18.57 19.20 -26.07
C TYR A 38 -18.01 19.75 -27.42
N ALA A 39 -16.76 20.22 -27.43
CA ALA A 39 -16.13 20.73 -28.65
C ALA A 39 -15.99 19.66 -29.75
N TYR A 40 -15.64 18.43 -29.37
CA TYR A 40 -15.59 17.27 -30.25
C TYR A 40 -16.98 16.91 -30.78
N TRP A 41 -17.98 16.85 -29.90
CA TRP A 41 -19.37 16.59 -30.26
C TRP A 41 -19.89 17.61 -31.27
N LYS A 42 -19.70 18.91 -31.00
CA LYS A 42 -20.12 20.02 -31.87
C LYS A 42 -19.39 20.02 -33.20
N SER A 43 -18.16 19.54 -33.26
CA SER A 43 -17.34 19.42 -34.48
C SER A 43 -17.64 18.15 -35.29
N GLY A 44 -18.61 17.32 -34.87
CA GLY A 44 -18.98 16.09 -35.56
C GLY A 44 -18.00 14.93 -35.41
N LYS A 45 -17.15 14.97 -34.37
CA LYS A 45 -16.13 13.95 -34.10
C LYS A 45 -16.61 12.82 -33.19
N ILE A 46 -17.91 12.55 -33.14
CA ILE A 46 -18.52 11.55 -32.30
C ILE A 46 -18.00 10.12 -32.61
N GLU A 47 -17.86 9.87 -33.93
CA GLU A 47 -17.42 8.56 -34.45
C GLU A 47 -15.89 8.46 -34.64
N ASP A 48 -15.15 9.54 -34.34
CA ASP A 48 -13.68 9.49 -34.46
C ASP A 48 -13.10 8.46 -33.55
N TYR A 49 -12.28 7.53 -34.10
CA TYR A 49 -11.57 6.50 -33.35
C TYR A 49 -10.23 7.03 -32.84
N ALA A 50 -9.92 6.77 -31.58
CA ALA A 50 -8.67 7.19 -30.96
C ALA A 50 -7.99 6.04 -30.21
N VAL A 51 -6.67 6.19 -30.03
CA VAL A 51 -5.85 5.33 -29.18
C VAL A 51 -5.10 6.21 -28.20
N PHE A 52 -5.25 5.93 -26.91
CA PHE A 52 -4.60 6.66 -25.82
C PHE A 52 -3.73 5.74 -25.00
N ASP A 53 -2.52 6.19 -24.67
CA ASP A 53 -1.60 5.53 -23.76
C ASP A 53 -1.64 6.17 -22.39
N LEU A 54 -1.85 5.39 -21.33
CA LEU A 54 -1.66 5.84 -19.96
C LEU A 54 -0.25 5.43 -19.52
N PHE A 55 0.59 6.39 -19.16
CA PHE A 55 1.97 6.16 -18.71
C PHE A 55 2.39 7.19 -17.66
N PHE A 56 3.52 7.00 -17.00
CA PHE A 56 4.10 7.97 -16.08
C PHE A 56 5.47 8.49 -16.56
N ARG A 57 5.85 9.69 -16.12
CA ARG A 57 7.02 10.43 -16.65
C ARG A 57 8.32 10.12 -15.90
N LYS A 58 8.25 9.89 -14.57
CA LYS A 58 9.41 9.67 -13.69
C LYS A 58 9.08 8.66 -12.61
N ASN A 59 10.09 7.90 -12.19
CA ASN A 59 9.97 7.03 -11.02
C ASN A 59 9.86 7.86 -9.72
N PRO A 60 9.11 7.42 -8.72
CA PRO A 60 9.07 8.05 -7.40
C PRO A 60 10.34 7.72 -6.59
N PHE A 61 10.54 8.48 -5.50
CA PHE A 61 11.56 8.22 -4.46
C PHE A 61 13.00 8.15 -4.99
N HIS A 62 13.34 8.90 -6.06
CA HIS A 62 14.64 8.81 -6.74
C HIS A 62 15.05 7.39 -7.13
N GLY A 63 14.06 6.49 -7.26
CA GLY A 63 14.25 5.11 -7.68
C GLY A 63 14.27 4.94 -9.20
N GLU A 64 14.56 3.72 -9.67
CA GLU A 64 14.60 3.38 -11.09
C GLU A 64 13.54 2.34 -11.48
N PHE A 65 12.50 2.17 -10.67
CA PHE A 65 11.35 1.34 -10.95
C PHE A 65 10.08 1.86 -10.24
N THR A 66 8.93 1.43 -10.74
CA THR A 66 7.63 1.64 -10.11
C THR A 66 6.86 0.32 -10.10
N ILE A 67 6.02 0.07 -9.11
CA ILE A 67 5.07 -1.03 -9.09
C ILE A 67 3.77 -0.52 -9.68
N PHE A 68 3.28 -1.16 -10.74
CA PHE A 68 1.98 -0.83 -11.32
C PHE A 68 0.85 -1.37 -10.45
N ALA A 69 -0.07 -0.49 -10.06
CA ALA A 69 -1.25 -0.83 -9.27
C ALA A 69 -2.44 0.08 -9.61
N GLY A 70 -3.66 -0.35 -9.27
CA GLY A 70 -4.91 0.38 -9.52
C GLY A 70 -5.72 -0.10 -10.73
N LEU A 71 -5.28 -1.15 -11.43
CA LEU A 71 -5.98 -1.67 -12.61
C LEU A 71 -7.39 -2.18 -12.27
N GLU A 72 -7.53 -2.92 -11.20
CA GLU A 72 -8.84 -3.42 -10.75
C GLU A 72 -9.85 -2.29 -10.56
N GLU A 73 -9.45 -1.20 -9.91
CA GLU A 73 -10.33 -0.04 -9.67
C GLU A 73 -10.67 0.70 -10.97
N CYS A 74 -9.73 0.77 -11.94
CA CYS A 74 -9.98 1.31 -13.27
C CYS A 74 -11.06 0.51 -14.01
N LEU A 75 -10.99 -0.81 -13.97
CA LEU A 75 -11.95 -1.69 -14.65
C LEU A 75 -13.34 -1.62 -13.98
N LYS A 76 -13.41 -1.56 -12.65
CA LYS A 76 -14.67 -1.34 -11.91
C LYS A 76 -15.29 0.02 -12.22
N PHE A 77 -14.49 1.07 -12.34
CA PHE A 77 -14.96 2.38 -12.75
C PHE A 77 -15.57 2.33 -14.16
N MET A 78 -14.89 1.68 -15.11
CA MET A 78 -15.39 1.53 -16.48
C MET A 78 -16.68 0.72 -16.56
N GLU A 79 -16.82 -0.33 -15.74
CA GLU A 79 -18.02 -1.19 -15.65
C GLU A 79 -19.26 -0.39 -15.18
N ASN A 80 -19.03 0.58 -14.28
CA ASN A 80 -20.09 1.40 -13.69
C ASN A 80 -20.21 2.78 -14.32
N PHE A 81 -19.46 3.08 -15.40
CA PHE A 81 -19.42 4.40 -16.01
C PHE A 81 -20.76 4.72 -16.68
N ARG A 82 -21.54 5.56 -16.03
CA ARG A 82 -22.78 6.14 -16.55
C ARG A 82 -23.11 7.42 -15.77
N TYR A 83 -23.43 8.49 -16.47
CA TYR A 83 -23.96 9.70 -15.85
C TYR A 83 -25.37 9.45 -15.32
N SER A 84 -25.64 9.86 -14.08
CA SER A 84 -27.00 9.85 -13.51
C SER A 84 -27.82 11.05 -14.02
N GLU A 85 -29.13 10.98 -13.84
CA GLU A 85 -30.00 12.14 -14.14
C GLU A 85 -29.57 13.40 -13.37
N SER A 86 -29.13 13.21 -12.12
CA SER A 86 -28.62 14.27 -11.25
C SER A 86 -27.31 14.88 -11.80
N ASP A 87 -26.42 14.07 -12.37
CA ASP A 87 -25.16 14.55 -12.98
C ASP A 87 -25.46 15.39 -14.23
N ILE A 88 -26.35 14.91 -15.07
CA ILE A 88 -26.78 15.62 -16.29
C ILE A 88 -27.47 16.94 -15.94
N GLN A 89 -28.34 16.95 -14.93
CA GLN A 89 -28.99 18.17 -14.47
C GLN A 89 -27.96 19.19 -13.95
N TYR A 90 -27.00 18.75 -13.17
CA TYR A 90 -25.92 19.60 -12.66
C TYR A 90 -25.08 20.21 -13.81
N LEU A 91 -24.74 19.41 -14.82
CA LEU A 91 -24.00 19.92 -15.98
C LEU A 91 -24.83 20.94 -16.78
N ARG A 92 -26.14 20.72 -16.96
CA ARG A 92 -27.05 21.68 -17.61
C ARG A 92 -27.11 23.03 -16.87
N GLU A 93 -27.04 23.01 -15.55
CA GLU A 93 -27.09 24.22 -14.71
C GLU A 93 -25.73 24.94 -14.63
N THR A 94 -24.63 24.21 -14.83
CA THR A 94 -23.28 24.73 -14.59
C THR A 94 -22.58 25.18 -15.88
N MET A 95 -22.84 24.52 -17.01
CA MET A 95 -22.27 24.87 -18.29
C MET A 95 -22.96 26.12 -18.90
N PRO A 96 -22.26 26.87 -19.78
CA PRO A 96 -22.87 28.05 -20.43
C PRO A 96 -24.17 27.73 -21.17
N ASP A 97 -25.13 28.67 -21.16
CA ASP A 97 -26.43 28.55 -21.82
C ASP A 97 -26.32 28.37 -23.36
N THR A 98 -25.14 28.55 -23.93
CA THR A 98 -24.82 28.32 -25.33
C THR A 98 -24.57 26.87 -25.70
N VAL A 99 -24.51 25.96 -24.69
CA VAL A 99 -24.36 24.54 -24.93
C VAL A 99 -25.71 23.94 -25.32
N GLU A 100 -25.72 23.21 -26.44
CA GLU A 100 -26.94 22.63 -27.00
C GLU A 100 -27.48 21.50 -26.05
N PRO A 101 -28.81 21.50 -25.82
CA PRO A 101 -29.46 20.46 -24.99
C PRO A 101 -29.15 19.03 -25.44
N GLU A 102 -29.01 18.80 -26.73
CA GLU A 102 -28.74 17.50 -27.36
C GLU A 102 -27.36 16.91 -26.92
N PHE A 103 -26.42 17.76 -26.52
CA PHE A 103 -25.13 17.29 -25.97
C PHE A 103 -25.33 16.60 -24.66
N PHE A 104 -26.21 17.10 -23.79
CA PHE A 104 -26.49 16.47 -22.49
C PHE A 104 -27.26 15.15 -22.66
N ASP A 105 -28.13 15.07 -23.69
CA ASP A 105 -28.80 13.82 -24.05
C ASP A 105 -27.78 12.79 -24.54
N PHE A 106 -26.81 13.23 -25.37
CA PHE A 106 -25.66 12.37 -25.75
C PHE A 106 -24.87 11.89 -24.54
N LEU A 107 -24.52 12.77 -23.57
CA LEU A 107 -23.78 12.38 -22.37
C LEU A 107 -24.54 11.35 -21.53
N ALA A 108 -25.87 11.44 -21.42
CA ALA A 108 -26.70 10.48 -20.69
C ALA A 108 -26.60 9.06 -21.25
N ASP A 109 -26.35 8.92 -22.54
CA ASP A 109 -26.23 7.64 -23.24
C ASP A 109 -24.79 7.12 -23.34
N VAL A 110 -23.77 7.92 -22.95
CA VAL A 110 -22.36 7.52 -23.02
C VAL A 110 -22.08 6.33 -22.11
N THR A 111 -21.45 5.32 -22.67
CA THR A 111 -20.96 4.13 -21.96
C THR A 111 -19.57 3.74 -22.47
N THR A 112 -18.90 2.87 -21.73
CA THR A 112 -17.58 2.32 -22.08
C THR A 112 -17.64 1.09 -23.00
N LYS A 113 -18.81 0.76 -23.55
CA LYS A 113 -19.04 -0.46 -24.33
C LYS A 113 -18.12 -0.58 -25.55
N ASP A 114 -17.91 0.52 -26.25
CA ASP A 114 -17.13 0.57 -27.48
C ASP A 114 -15.63 0.86 -27.26
N VAL A 115 -15.21 0.88 -25.99
CA VAL A 115 -13.80 1.01 -25.61
C VAL A 115 -13.17 -0.36 -25.44
N LYS A 116 -11.90 -0.50 -25.87
CA LYS A 116 -11.04 -1.64 -25.52
C LYS A 116 -9.90 -1.14 -24.65
N VAL A 117 -9.49 -1.95 -23.67
CA VAL A 117 -8.33 -1.66 -22.84
C VAL A 117 -7.38 -2.83 -22.84
N TYR A 118 -6.14 -2.56 -23.25
CA TYR A 118 -5.01 -3.45 -23.06
C TYR A 118 -4.18 -2.90 -21.91
N ALA A 119 -3.78 -3.76 -20.98
CA ALA A 119 -3.01 -3.37 -19.81
C ALA A 119 -1.91 -4.38 -19.47
N ILE A 120 -0.90 -3.89 -18.76
CA ILE A 120 0.07 -4.72 -18.05
C ILE A 120 -0.62 -5.30 -16.80
N ASP A 121 -0.26 -6.51 -16.40
CA ASP A 121 -0.78 -7.12 -15.17
C ASP A 121 -0.43 -6.26 -13.94
N GLU A 122 -1.41 -6.00 -13.08
CA GLU A 122 -1.20 -5.33 -11.79
C GLU A 122 -0.17 -6.07 -10.92
N GLY A 123 0.71 -5.34 -10.24
CA GLY A 123 1.83 -5.89 -9.47
C GLY A 123 3.13 -6.08 -10.25
N LYS A 124 3.17 -5.78 -11.54
CA LYS A 124 4.42 -5.80 -12.32
C LYS A 124 5.29 -4.58 -12.04
N VAL A 125 6.61 -4.78 -12.12
CA VAL A 125 7.57 -3.67 -12.18
C VAL A 125 7.47 -3.00 -13.54
N VAL A 126 7.35 -1.69 -13.54
CA VAL A 126 7.17 -0.85 -14.74
C VAL A 126 8.14 0.33 -14.73
N PHE A 127 8.29 0.98 -15.89
CA PHE A 127 9.28 2.02 -16.12
C PHE A 127 8.66 3.25 -16.77
N PRO A 128 9.25 4.45 -16.58
CA PRO A 128 8.72 5.69 -17.14
C PRO A 128 8.60 5.65 -18.66
N ARG A 129 7.57 6.31 -19.19
CA ARG A 129 7.30 6.47 -20.63
C ARG A 129 7.01 5.16 -21.38
N VAL A 130 6.69 4.11 -20.65
CA VAL A 130 6.13 2.88 -21.19
C VAL A 130 4.65 2.88 -20.85
N PRO A 131 3.75 2.60 -21.82
CA PRO A 131 2.33 2.51 -21.52
C PRO A 131 2.04 1.47 -20.44
N LEU A 132 1.15 1.80 -19.51
CA LEU A 132 0.60 0.88 -18.51
C LEU A 132 -0.73 0.33 -19.00
N LEU A 133 -1.56 1.23 -19.56
CA LEU A 133 -2.80 0.92 -20.26
C LEU A 133 -2.76 1.54 -21.64
N VAL A 134 -3.36 0.84 -22.59
CA VAL A 134 -3.66 1.35 -23.94
C VAL A 134 -5.18 1.28 -24.12
N LEU A 135 -5.82 2.41 -24.36
CA LEU A 135 -7.25 2.53 -24.58
C LEU A 135 -7.55 2.81 -26.06
N GLU A 136 -8.44 2.02 -26.63
CA GLU A 136 -8.88 2.18 -28.02
C GLU A 136 -10.39 2.35 -28.09
N GLY A 137 -10.90 3.28 -28.87
CA GLY A 137 -12.35 3.47 -29.06
C GLY A 137 -12.75 4.89 -29.43
N PRO A 138 -14.03 5.28 -29.23
CA PRO A 138 -14.51 6.61 -29.55
C PRO A 138 -13.76 7.70 -28.78
N LEU A 139 -13.28 8.73 -29.51
CA LEU A 139 -12.45 9.80 -28.99
C LEU A 139 -13.06 10.47 -27.74
N ILE A 140 -14.35 10.81 -27.78
CA ILE A 140 -15.04 11.50 -26.68
C ILE A 140 -15.07 10.61 -25.43
N VAL A 141 -15.36 9.32 -25.59
CA VAL A 141 -15.47 8.40 -24.47
C VAL A 141 -14.12 8.23 -23.77
N ILE A 142 -13.06 7.98 -24.53
CA ILE A 142 -11.71 7.82 -23.97
C ILE A 142 -11.25 9.12 -23.27
N GLN A 143 -11.56 10.27 -23.86
CA GLN A 143 -11.27 11.58 -23.28
C GLN A 143 -11.95 11.78 -21.92
N LEU A 144 -13.20 11.34 -21.75
CA LEU A 144 -13.93 11.45 -20.48
C LEU A 144 -13.41 10.52 -19.38
N LEU A 145 -12.68 9.46 -19.72
CA LEU A 145 -12.11 8.52 -18.76
C LEU A 145 -10.75 8.99 -18.18
N GLU A 146 -10.07 9.91 -18.83
CA GLU A 146 -8.68 10.29 -18.58
C GLU A 146 -8.36 10.55 -17.11
N THR A 147 -8.93 11.59 -16.49
CA THR A 147 -8.58 12.04 -15.15
C THR A 147 -8.81 10.94 -14.11
N THR A 148 -9.92 10.25 -14.18
CA THR A 148 -10.26 9.22 -13.18
C THR A 148 -9.32 8.02 -13.28
N LEU A 149 -9.05 7.51 -14.47
CA LEU A 149 -8.12 6.40 -14.66
C LEU A 149 -6.72 6.74 -14.14
N LEU A 150 -6.25 7.96 -14.40
CA LEU A 150 -4.96 8.41 -13.89
C LEU A 150 -4.91 8.53 -12.39
N THR A 151 -5.94 9.11 -11.78
CA THR A 151 -6.04 9.24 -10.31
C THR A 151 -6.03 7.87 -9.63
N LEU A 152 -6.73 6.89 -10.20
CA LEU A 152 -6.79 5.53 -9.67
C LEU A 152 -5.44 4.80 -9.75
N VAL A 153 -4.71 4.96 -10.85
CA VAL A 153 -3.38 4.34 -11.03
C VAL A 153 -2.30 5.05 -10.23
N ASN A 154 -2.37 6.39 -10.15
CA ASN A 154 -1.33 7.23 -9.60
C ASN A 154 -1.02 6.91 -8.14
N TYR A 155 -1.99 7.12 -7.25
CA TYR A 155 -1.80 6.93 -5.83
C TYR A 155 -1.58 5.45 -5.48
N ALA A 156 -2.29 4.54 -6.13
CA ALA A 156 -2.12 3.10 -5.98
C ALA A 156 -0.68 2.64 -6.26
N SER A 157 -0.15 3.05 -7.42
CA SER A 157 1.22 2.69 -7.84
C SER A 157 2.29 3.32 -6.95
N LEU A 158 2.04 4.55 -6.47
CA LEU A 158 2.95 5.21 -5.55
C LEU A 158 3.07 4.45 -4.23
N ILE A 159 1.92 4.15 -3.59
CA ILE A 159 1.89 3.43 -2.31
C ILE A 159 2.49 2.04 -2.44
N ALA A 160 2.13 1.28 -3.48
CA ALA A 160 2.70 -0.04 -3.73
C ALA A 160 4.22 0.01 -3.92
N THR A 161 4.72 1.03 -4.63
CA THR A 161 6.16 1.24 -4.83
C THR A 161 6.86 1.59 -3.53
N ASN A 162 6.31 2.52 -2.74
CA ASN A 162 6.85 2.89 -1.43
C ASN A 162 6.93 1.67 -0.51
N ALA A 163 5.84 0.93 -0.39
CA ALA A 163 5.78 -0.29 0.42
C ALA A 163 6.79 -1.36 -0.03
N ALA A 164 6.96 -1.52 -1.34
CA ALA A 164 7.96 -2.44 -1.90
C ALA A 164 9.39 -2.03 -1.53
N ARG A 165 9.70 -0.73 -1.51
CA ARG A 165 11.01 -0.20 -1.08
C ARG A 165 11.23 -0.46 0.42
N TYR A 166 10.23 -0.23 1.28
CA TYR A 166 10.30 -0.60 2.70
C TYR A 166 10.55 -2.09 2.88
N ARG A 167 9.85 -2.93 2.12
CA ARG A 167 10.06 -4.39 2.16
C ARG A 167 11.47 -4.78 1.76
N MET A 168 12.03 -4.14 0.73
CA MET A 168 13.43 -4.38 0.33
C MET A 168 14.43 -3.95 1.41
N ALA A 169 14.22 -2.79 2.03
CA ALA A 169 15.08 -2.28 3.11
C ALA A 169 15.02 -3.16 4.36
N ALA A 170 13.82 -3.56 4.79
CA ALA A 170 13.63 -4.40 5.98
C ALA A 170 14.04 -5.86 5.75
N GLY A 171 14.06 -6.34 4.51
CA GLY A 171 14.26 -7.75 4.19
C GLY A 171 13.05 -8.61 4.51
N ARG A 172 13.15 -9.93 4.27
CA ARG A 172 11.99 -10.86 4.37
C ARG A 172 11.68 -11.34 5.79
N LYS A 173 12.63 -11.24 6.71
CA LYS A 173 12.49 -11.77 8.07
C LYS A 173 11.71 -10.85 9.00
N ILE A 174 11.78 -9.54 8.75
CA ILE A 174 11.13 -8.51 9.55
C ILE A 174 9.73 -8.26 9.03
N ARG A 175 8.74 -8.21 9.91
CA ARG A 175 7.36 -7.90 9.55
C ARG A 175 7.16 -6.40 9.41
N LEU A 176 6.30 -6.01 8.46
CA LEU A 176 5.90 -4.63 8.23
C LEU A 176 4.39 -4.49 8.44
N LEU A 177 3.98 -3.56 9.29
CA LEU A 177 2.57 -3.26 9.56
C LEU A 177 2.25 -1.82 9.19
N GLU A 178 1.14 -1.61 8.49
CA GLU A 178 0.64 -0.29 8.13
C GLU A 178 -0.14 0.29 9.32
N PHE A 179 0.33 1.41 9.89
CA PHE A 179 -0.24 2.12 11.04
C PHE A 179 -0.60 3.58 10.71
N GLY A 180 -0.85 3.89 9.42
CA GLY A 180 -0.95 5.25 8.91
C GLY A 180 -2.34 5.87 8.90
N LEU A 181 -3.43 5.12 9.15
CA LEU A 181 -4.80 5.59 8.94
C LEU A 181 -5.09 6.98 9.52
N ARG A 182 -4.72 7.23 10.77
CA ARG A 182 -4.98 8.53 11.45
C ARG A 182 -4.15 9.71 10.90
N ARG A 183 -3.17 9.44 10.05
CA ARG A 183 -2.28 10.44 9.43
C ARG A 183 -2.44 10.47 7.90
N ALA A 184 -3.38 9.68 7.36
CA ALA A 184 -3.65 9.60 5.93
C ALA A 184 -4.33 10.86 5.39
N GLN A 185 -4.25 11.04 4.09
CA GLN A 185 -4.86 12.14 3.35
C GLN A 185 -6.35 11.83 3.08
N GLY A 186 -7.16 11.96 4.13
CA GLY A 186 -8.56 11.65 4.13
C GLY A 186 -8.87 10.15 4.27
N PRO A 187 -10.13 9.79 4.52
CA PRO A 187 -10.56 8.39 4.73
C PRO A 187 -10.26 7.51 3.53
N ASP A 188 -10.42 8.06 2.35
CA ASP A 188 -10.20 7.43 1.08
C ASP A 188 -8.72 7.10 0.84
N GLY A 189 -7.83 8.10 1.05
CA GLY A 189 -6.39 7.89 1.01
C GLY A 189 -5.93 6.86 2.04
N GLY A 190 -6.56 6.80 3.22
CA GLY A 190 -6.28 5.80 4.24
C GLY A 190 -6.63 4.38 3.82
N LEU A 191 -7.80 4.17 3.20
CA LEU A 191 -8.22 2.87 2.68
C LEU A 191 -7.33 2.40 1.53
N THR A 192 -7.08 3.29 0.58
CA THR A 192 -6.21 3.05 -0.57
C THR A 192 -4.79 2.71 -0.13
N ALA A 193 -4.23 3.48 0.83
CA ALA A 193 -2.90 3.20 1.38
C ALA A 193 -2.82 1.81 2.03
N SER A 194 -3.82 1.40 2.81
CA SER A 194 -3.85 0.07 3.45
C SER A 194 -3.86 -1.05 2.41
N LYS A 195 -4.67 -0.93 1.34
CA LYS A 195 -4.76 -1.91 0.24
C LYS A 195 -3.41 -2.06 -0.48
N TYR A 196 -2.85 -0.96 -0.93
CA TYR A 196 -1.66 -0.99 -1.78
C TYR A 196 -0.35 -1.13 -1.01
N ALA A 197 -0.31 -0.79 0.28
CA ALA A 197 0.79 -1.19 1.15
C ALA A 197 0.88 -2.71 1.32
N TYR A 198 -0.26 -3.38 1.44
CA TYR A 198 -0.30 -4.85 1.51
C TYR A 198 0.20 -5.49 0.22
N ILE A 199 -0.26 -5.02 -0.94
CA ILE A 199 0.24 -5.44 -2.26
C ILE A 199 1.75 -5.23 -2.37
N GLY A 200 2.28 -4.08 -1.90
CA GLY A 200 3.70 -3.77 -1.89
C GLY A 200 4.55 -4.59 -0.93
N GLY A 201 3.94 -5.44 -0.11
CA GLY A 201 4.64 -6.41 0.74
C GLY A 201 4.54 -6.17 2.25
N PHE A 202 3.64 -5.33 2.73
CA PHE A 202 3.31 -5.24 4.15
C PHE A 202 2.54 -6.48 4.59
N ASP A 203 2.64 -6.84 5.87
CA ASP A 203 2.09 -8.10 6.41
C ASP A 203 0.75 -7.90 7.12
N GLY A 204 0.25 -6.67 7.16
CA GLY A 204 -1.03 -6.32 7.76
C GLY A 204 -1.21 -4.82 7.96
N THR A 205 -2.38 -4.46 8.44
CA THR A 205 -2.77 -3.07 8.72
C THR A 205 -3.47 -2.94 10.07
N SER A 206 -3.45 -1.75 10.65
CA SER A 206 -4.32 -1.42 11.79
C SER A 206 -5.71 -0.92 11.36
N ASN A 207 -5.94 -0.74 10.06
CA ASN A 207 -7.20 -0.27 9.50
C ASN A 207 -8.24 -1.40 9.47
N VAL A 208 -9.15 -1.38 10.44
CA VAL A 208 -10.16 -2.43 10.61
C VAL A 208 -11.08 -2.55 9.39
N LEU A 209 -11.44 -1.41 8.77
CA LEU A 209 -12.28 -1.42 7.57
C LEU A 209 -11.55 -2.01 6.37
N ALA A 210 -10.27 -1.69 6.18
CA ALA A 210 -9.44 -2.30 5.12
C ALA A 210 -9.32 -3.82 5.34
N GLY A 211 -9.16 -4.27 6.59
CA GLY A 211 -9.18 -5.70 6.91
C GLY A 211 -10.47 -6.38 6.47
N LYS A 212 -11.62 -5.76 6.74
CA LYS A 212 -12.94 -6.28 6.35
C LYS A 212 -13.15 -6.31 4.83
N LEU A 213 -12.79 -5.21 4.14
CA LEU A 213 -13.05 -5.05 2.71
C LEU A 213 -12.12 -5.88 1.84
N TYR A 214 -10.85 -5.94 2.22
CA TYR A 214 -9.78 -6.52 1.41
C TYR A 214 -9.21 -7.83 1.96
N ASN A 215 -9.76 -8.32 3.07
CA ASN A 215 -9.27 -9.52 3.78
C ASN A 215 -7.78 -9.41 4.18
N ILE A 216 -7.32 -8.20 4.54
CA ILE A 216 -5.96 -7.96 5.01
C ILE A 216 -5.88 -8.28 6.51
N PRO A 217 -4.83 -8.98 6.99
CA PRO A 217 -4.65 -9.24 8.42
C PRO A 217 -4.64 -7.95 9.24
N VAL A 218 -5.57 -7.84 10.20
CA VAL A 218 -5.64 -6.68 11.11
C VAL A 218 -4.75 -6.94 12.31
N LYS A 219 -3.82 -6.01 12.57
CA LYS A 219 -2.87 -6.06 13.68
C LYS A 219 -2.79 -4.70 14.37
N GLY A 220 -2.66 -4.72 15.66
CA GLY A 220 -2.54 -3.51 16.47
C GLY A 220 -2.37 -3.87 17.94
N THR A 221 -2.11 -2.85 18.76
CA THR A 221 -1.98 -2.97 20.21
C THR A 221 -2.81 -1.85 20.87
N HIS A 222 -2.30 -1.25 21.92
CA HIS A 222 -2.88 -0.07 22.58
C HIS A 222 -2.00 1.17 22.38
N ALA A 223 -2.48 2.34 22.76
CA ALA A 223 -1.77 3.61 22.69
C ALA A 223 -1.26 4.04 24.09
N HIS A 224 -0.35 5.03 24.13
CA HIS A 224 0.13 5.63 25.39
C HIS A 224 -1.01 6.16 26.26
N SER A 225 -2.07 6.70 25.66
CA SER A 225 -3.25 7.18 26.38
C SER A 225 -3.96 6.09 27.18
N TYR A 226 -3.89 4.82 26.74
CA TYR A 226 -4.39 3.70 27.53
C TYR A 226 -3.54 3.47 28.75
N VAL A 227 -2.21 3.46 28.61
CA VAL A 227 -1.29 3.27 29.75
C VAL A 227 -1.42 4.40 30.75
N SER A 228 -1.46 5.65 30.28
CA SER A 228 -1.57 6.84 31.13
C SER A 228 -2.96 7.05 31.73
N SER A 229 -3.97 6.25 31.37
CA SER A 229 -5.29 6.30 32.01
C SER A 229 -5.34 5.58 33.35
N TYR A 230 -4.28 4.87 33.71
CA TYR A 230 -4.09 4.24 35.03
C TYR A 230 -3.03 5.01 35.82
N SER A 231 -3.36 5.41 37.04
CA SER A 231 -2.48 6.17 37.91
C SER A 231 -1.86 5.32 39.03
N CYS A 232 -2.55 4.27 39.46
CA CYS A 232 -2.13 3.38 40.52
C CYS A 232 -2.77 1.99 40.37
N LEU A 233 -2.38 1.06 41.25
CA LEU A 233 -2.93 -0.32 41.24
C LEU A 233 -4.41 -0.40 41.67
N ASP A 234 -4.90 0.60 42.35
CA ASP A 234 -6.32 0.65 42.82
C ASP A 234 -7.28 1.01 41.64
N ASP A 235 -6.77 1.49 40.51
CA ASP A 235 -7.54 1.69 39.28
C ASP A 235 -7.96 0.37 38.59
N LEU A 236 -7.42 -0.78 39.06
CA LEU A 236 -7.82 -2.09 38.57
C LEU A 236 -9.15 -2.54 39.20
N HIS A 237 -10.20 -2.58 38.40
CA HIS A 237 -11.51 -3.14 38.85
C HIS A 237 -11.58 -4.67 38.68
N THR A 238 -10.78 -5.25 37.81
CA THR A 238 -10.67 -6.70 37.59
C THR A 238 -9.22 -7.12 37.75
N GLU A 239 -8.96 -8.00 38.71
CA GLU A 239 -7.61 -8.44 39.06
C GLU A 239 -7.36 -9.91 38.73
N THR A 240 -8.42 -10.64 38.37
CA THR A 240 -8.36 -12.11 38.26
C THR A 240 -8.46 -12.56 36.81
N LEU A 241 -7.78 -13.67 36.54
CA LEU A 241 -7.81 -14.34 35.22
C LEU A 241 -7.97 -15.85 35.46
N LYS A 242 -8.67 -16.56 34.58
CA LYS A 242 -8.78 -18.02 34.64
C LYS A 242 -7.51 -18.65 34.06
N HIS A 243 -6.96 -19.63 34.79
CA HIS A 243 -5.89 -20.45 34.26
C HIS A 243 -6.35 -21.20 33.00
N LYS A 244 -5.55 -21.16 31.95
CA LYS A 244 -5.91 -21.62 30.61
C LYS A 244 -6.37 -23.06 30.52
N GLU A 245 -5.69 -23.97 31.29
CA GLU A 245 -5.95 -25.40 31.22
C GLU A 245 -6.90 -25.88 32.34
N THR A 246 -6.71 -25.39 33.56
CA THR A 246 -7.47 -25.87 34.73
C THR A 246 -8.76 -25.11 34.96
N GLY A 247 -8.90 -23.90 34.39
CA GLY A 247 -10.04 -23.00 34.63
C GLY A 247 -10.06 -22.38 36.04
N ALA A 248 -9.08 -22.65 36.90
CA ALA A 248 -8.97 -22.05 38.22
C ALA A 248 -8.82 -20.54 38.15
N VAL A 249 -9.54 -19.80 38.96
CA VAL A 249 -9.44 -18.34 39.03
C VAL A 249 -8.23 -17.97 39.90
N MET A 250 -7.32 -17.17 39.33
CA MET A 250 -6.12 -16.69 40.01
C MET A 250 -6.04 -15.17 39.96
N ASN A 251 -5.46 -14.54 40.98
CA ASN A 251 -5.27 -13.09 41.04
C ASN A 251 -3.97 -12.73 40.29
N LEU A 252 -4.14 -12.23 39.03
CA LEU A 252 -3.00 -11.84 38.18
C LEU A 252 -2.23 -10.64 38.75
N LYS A 253 -2.91 -9.72 39.48
CA LYS A 253 -2.25 -8.57 40.13
C LYS A 253 -1.25 -9.06 41.18
N GLU A 254 -1.67 -9.95 42.09
CA GLU A 254 -0.78 -10.50 43.15
C GLU A 254 0.41 -11.26 42.55
N VAL A 255 0.14 -12.11 41.55
CA VAL A 255 1.19 -12.87 40.85
C VAL A 255 2.16 -11.93 40.15
N SER A 256 1.67 -10.89 39.46
CA SER A 256 2.53 -9.91 38.78
C SER A 256 3.37 -9.10 39.77
N LEU A 257 2.82 -8.72 40.91
CA LEU A 257 3.56 -8.01 41.97
C LEU A 257 4.70 -8.88 42.58
N ALA A 258 4.42 -10.15 42.79
CA ALA A 258 5.45 -11.10 43.25
C ALA A 258 6.59 -11.24 42.24
N TRP A 259 6.25 -11.38 40.95
CA TRP A 259 7.23 -11.41 39.87
C TRP A 259 8.00 -10.09 39.72
N ARG A 260 7.33 -8.94 39.84
CA ARG A 260 7.98 -7.62 39.77
C ARG A 260 9.03 -7.48 40.86
N SER A 261 8.72 -7.89 42.09
CA SER A 261 9.67 -7.86 43.21
C SER A 261 10.92 -8.72 42.96
N LEU A 262 10.72 -9.96 42.50
CA LEU A 262 11.82 -10.88 42.21
C LEU A 262 12.67 -10.39 41.02
N LEU A 263 12.05 -9.84 39.99
CA LEU A 263 12.74 -9.31 38.79
C LEU A 263 13.50 -8.02 39.07
N ALA A 264 12.99 -7.15 39.95
CA ALA A 264 13.65 -5.91 40.34
C ALA A 264 15.05 -6.19 40.91
N ASP A 265 15.15 -7.16 41.82
CA ASP A 265 16.43 -7.60 42.39
C ASP A 265 17.35 -8.18 41.30
N LYS A 266 16.82 -9.06 40.45
CA LYS A 266 17.59 -9.73 39.39
C LYS A 266 18.09 -8.78 38.31
N LEU A 267 17.29 -7.79 37.91
CA LEU A 267 17.62 -6.80 36.90
C LEU A 267 18.31 -5.56 37.49
N LYS A 268 18.46 -5.49 38.82
CA LYS A 268 19.05 -4.35 39.56
C LYS A 268 18.33 -3.04 39.32
N ILE A 269 17.00 -3.08 39.29
CA ILE A 269 16.12 -1.91 39.13
C ILE A 269 15.44 -1.67 40.49
N LEU A 270 15.38 -0.41 40.91
CA LEU A 270 14.63 -0.04 42.11
C LEU A 270 13.15 -0.12 41.84
N GLN A 271 12.36 -0.86 42.60
CA GLN A 271 10.91 -0.96 42.42
C GLN A 271 10.19 0.43 42.43
N SER A 272 10.72 1.35 43.24
CA SER A 272 10.20 2.74 43.30
C SER A 272 10.40 3.57 42.04
N GLU A 273 11.24 3.12 41.11
CA GLU A 273 11.41 3.77 39.80
C GLU A 273 10.41 3.27 38.74
N ALA A 274 9.73 2.15 39.01
CA ALA A 274 8.73 1.60 38.11
C ALA A 274 7.33 2.14 38.42
N SER A 275 6.59 2.55 37.40
CA SER A 275 5.24 3.10 37.53
C SER A 275 4.22 2.01 37.88
N ASP A 276 3.48 2.20 38.98
CA ASP A 276 2.37 1.33 39.39
C ASP A 276 1.17 1.46 38.45
N GLY A 277 0.91 2.66 37.90
CA GLY A 277 -0.13 2.87 36.90
C GLY A 277 0.15 2.10 35.61
N GLU A 278 1.42 2.10 35.15
CA GLU A 278 1.82 1.30 33.98
C GLU A 278 1.63 -0.20 34.24
N LEU A 279 2.00 -0.69 35.41
CA LEU A 279 1.75 -2.09 35.79
C LEU A 279 0.26 -2.42 35.78
N ALA A 280 -0.57 -1.53 36.35
CA ALA A 280 -2.03 -1.68 36.34
C ALA A 280 -2.59 -1.76 34.93
N ALA A 281 -2.14 -0.86 34.03
CA ALA A 281 -2.55 -0.87 32.63
C ALA A 281 -2.16 -2.18 31.93
N PHE A 282 -0.95 -2.68 32.17
CA PHE A 282 -0.49 -3.93 31.57
C PHE A 282 -1.25 -5.15 32.10
N ILE A 283 -1.53 -5.22 33.40
CA ILE A 283 -2.37 -6.27 33.98
C ILE A 283 -3.78 -6.22 33.39
N SER A 284 -4.40 -5.04 33.31
CA SER A 284 -5.73 -4.87 32.72
C SER A 284 -5.77 -5.34 31.27
N PHE A 285 -4.79 -4.95 30.45
CA PHE A 285 -4.70 -5.40 29.06
C PHE A 285 -4.43 -6.90 28.93
N ALA A 286 -3.60 -7.46 29.80
CA ALA A 286 -3.31 -8.89 29.85
C ALA A 286 -4.54 -9.74 30.24
N ILE A 287 -5.38 -9.25 31.16
CA ILE A 287 -6.65 -9.90 31.51
C ILE A 287 -7.60 -9.90 30.32
N ALA A 288 -7.69 -8.79 29.58
CA ALA A 288 -8.55 -8.67 28.42
C ALA A 288 -8.06 -9.51 27.22
N PHE A 289 -6.74 -9.61 27.03
CA PHE A 289 -6.10 -10.27 25.88
C PHE A 289 -4.95 -11.20 26.30
N PRO A 290 -5.20 -12.25 27.08
CA PRO A 290 -4.12 -13.06 27.68
C PRO A 290 -3.25 -13.82 26.67
N SER A 291 -3.81 -14.17 25.50
CA SER A 291 -3.07 -14.81 24.40
C SER A 291 -2.55 -13.80 23.35
N GLY A 292 -2.88 -12.53 23.50
CA GLY A 292 -2.55 -11.44 22.56
C GLY A 292 -1.73 -10.32 23.22
N PHE A 293 -1.20 -10.51 24.42
CA PHE A 293 -0.56 -9.48 25.20
C PHE A 293 0.74 -8.98 24.56
N ILE A 294 0.72 -7.75 24.09
CA ILE A 294 1.86 -6.92 23.68
C ILE A 294 1.75 -5.60 24.42
N ALA A 295 2.79 -5.21 25.17
CA ALA A 295 2.80 -3.96 25.91
C ALA A 295 3.60 -2.87 25.21
N LEU A 296 3.09 -1.64 25.24
CA LEU A 296 3.78 -0.42 24.83
C LEU A 296 4.58 0.08 26.04
N ILE A 297 5.91 -0.09 26.00
CA ILE A 297 6.77 -0.01 27.18
C ILE A 297 7.51 1.31 27.35
N ASP A 298 7.27 2.27 26.48
CA ASP A 298 7.95 3.57 26.46
C ASP A 298 7.03 4.75 26.86
N THR A 299 5.94 4.47 27.57
CA THR A 299 5.05 5.52 28.09
C THR A 299 5.76 6.39 29.13
N TYR A 300 6.60 5.77 29.95
CA TYR A 300 7.44 6.44 30.95
C TYR A 300 8.93 6.17 30.66
N ASP A 301 9.53 5.20 31.33
CA ASP A 301 10.93 4.83 31.13
C ASP A 301 11.04 3.35 30.76
N VAL A 302 11.59 3.07 29.58
CA VAL A 302 11.71 1.70 29.05
C VAL A 302 12.54 0.82 29.97
N LEU A 303 13.67 1.35 30.50
CA LEU A 303 14.66 0.58 31.23
C LEU A 303 14.25 0.35 32.70
N LYS A 304 13.64 1.35 33.31
CA LYS A 304 13.33 1.36 34.74
C LYS A 304 11.91 0.90 35.06
N SER A 305 10.98 1.08 34.13
CA SER A 305 9.56 0.78 34.33
C SER A 305 9.03 -0.22 33.32
N GLY A 306 9.01 0.12 32.03
CA GLY A 306 8.33 -0.61 30.99
C GLY A 306 8.76 -2.08 30.89
N LEU A 307 10.07 -2.36 30.81
CA LEU A 307 10.58 -3.71 30.72
C LEU A 307 10.32 -4.53 31.99
N LEU A 308 10.49 -3.92 33.18
CA LEU A 308 10.24 -4.58 34.45
C LEU A 308 8.76 -4.97 34.59
N ASN A 309 7.85 -4.01 34.36
CA ASN A 309 6.41 -4.25 34.46
C ASN A 309 5.92 -5.26 33.42
N PHE A 310 6.40 -5.13 32.16
CA PHE A 310 6.06 -6.11 31.11
C PHE A 310 6.48 -7.52 31.48
N CYS A 311 7.74 -7.70 31.88
CA CYS A 311 8.26 -9.02 32.22
C CYS A 311 7.54 -9.64 33.41
N ALA A 312 7.17 -8.84 34.43
CA ALA A 312 6.39 -9.29 35.55
C ALA A 312 5.01 -9.83 35.16
N VAL A 313 4.29 -9.09 34.30
CA VAL A 313 2.97 -9.52 33.81
C VAL A 313 3.10 -10.71 32.84
N ALA A 314 4.13 -10.76 31.99
CA ALA A 314 4.37 -11.87 31.08
C ALA A 314 4.66 -13.19 31.81
N LEU A 315 5.40 -13.16 32.92
CA LEU A 315 5.64 -14.31 33.78
C LEU A 315 4.38 -14.67 34.57
N GLY A 316 3.63 -13.68 35.07
CA GLY A 316 2.33 -13.93 35.67
C GLY A 316 1.36 -14.64 34.73
N LEU A 317 1.31 -14.22 33.45
CA LEU A 317 0.54 -14.92 32.41
C LEU A 317 1.05 -16.35 32.17
N HIS A 318 2.37 -16.55 32.23
CA HIS A 318 2.96 -17.89 32.10
C HIS A 318 2.47 -18.82 33.19
N ASP A 319 2.46 -18.38 34.47
CA ASP A 319 1.95 -19.16 35.60
C ASP A 319 0.48 -19.55 35.43
N LEU A 320 -0.29 -18.76 34.64
CA LEU A 320 -1.68 -19.05 34.32
C LEU A 320 -1.84 -19.82 32.98
N GLY A 321 -0.76 -20.33 32.39
CA GLY A 321 -0.76 -21.14 31.17
C GLY A 321 -0.85 -20.34 29.87
N TYR A 322 -0.66 -19.01 29.90
CA TYR A 322 -0.64 -18.17 28.74
C TYR A 322 0.79 -17.75 28.35
N ARG A 323 0.98 -17.21 27.16
CA ARG A 323 2.25 -16.63 26.72
C ARG A 323 2.03 -15.24 26.17
N ALA A 324 2.77 -14.26 26.67
CA ALA A 324 2.85 -12.95 26.10
C ALA A 324 3.42 -13.02 24.67
N LEU A 325 3.08 -12.07 23.82
CA LEU A 325 3.60 -11.99 22.45
C LEU A 325 4.85 -11.12 22.37
N GLY A 326 4.95 -10.01 23.13
CA GLY A 326 6.11 -9.15 23.06
C GLY A 326 5.88 -7.72 23.55
N VAL A 327 6.77 -6.83 23.14
CA VAL A 327 6.76 -5.41 23.48
C VAL A 327 6.69 -4.52 22.25
N ARG A 328 6.21 -3.29 22.44
CA ARG A 328 6.28 -2.23 21.44
C ARG A 328 7.05 -1.03 22.00
N ILE A 329 7.91 -0.44 21.17
CA ILE A 329 8.73 0.75 21.44
C ILE A 329 8.37 1.79 20.36
N ASP A 330 7.92 2.98 20.78
CA ASP A 330 7.42 4.05 19.89
C ASP A 330 8.25 5.34 19.99
N SER A 331 9.35 5.34 20.76
CA SER A 331 10.20 6.50 20.98
C SER A 331 11.62 6.12 21.39
N GLY A 332 12.52 7.13 21.42
CA GLY A 332 13.92 6.97 21.83
C GLY A 332 14.80 6.29 20.76
N ASP A 333 15.97 5.81 21.17
CA ASP A 333 16.91 5.09 20.31
C ASP A 333 16.43 3.65 20.11
N LEU A 334 15.72 3.41 19.01
CA LEU A 334 15.10 2.11 18.72
C LEU A 334 16.10 0.97 18.59
N ALA A 335 17.29 1.23 18.04
CA ALA A 335 18.33 0.20 17.92
C ALA A 335 18.84 -0.22 19.29
N TYR A 336 19.23 0.74 20.12
CA TYR A 336 19.70 0.53 21.47
C TYR A 336 18.62 -0.15 22.34
N LEU A 337 17.42 0.42 22.38
CA LEU A 337 16.32 -0.09 23.22
C LEU A 337 15.90 -1.50 22.82
N SER A 338 15.91 -1.84 21.53
CA SER A 338 15.62 -3.20 21.07
C SER A 338 16.70 -4.20 21.51
N CYS A 339 17.97 -3.80 21.51
CA CYS A 339 19.06 -4.63 22.01
C CYS A 339 18.95 -4.86 23.51
N VAL A 340 18.60 -3.83 24.29
CA VAL A 340 18.39 -3.96 25.74
C VAL A 340 17.20 -4.88 26.04
N ALA A 341 16.06 -4.71 25.35
CA ALA A 341 14.91 -5.56 25.51
C ALA A 341 15.26 -7.03 25.24
N ARG A 342 15.96 -7.31 24.13
CA ARG A 342 16.41 -8.67 23.79
C ARG A 342 17.37 -9.25 24.83
N SER A 343 18.30 -8.46 25.37
CA SER A 343 19.21 -8.87 26.43
C SER A 343 18.46 -9.17 27.73
N THR A 344 17.46 -8.38 28.09
CA THR A 344 16.58 -8.61 29.24
C THR A 344 15.83 -9.92 29.09
N PHE A 345 15.25 -10.20 27.93
CA PHE A 345 14.56 -11.45 27.65
C PHE A 345 15.52 -12.68 27.79
N ALA A 346 16.71 -12.59 27.22
CA ALA A 346 17.73 -13.63 27.35
C ALA A 346 18.15 -13.87 28.81
N THR A 347 18.21 -12.82 29.63
CA THR A 347 18.50 -12.92 31.07
C THR A 347 17.40 -13.67 31.82
N ILE A 348 16.15 -13.41 31.47
CA ILE A 348 14.97 -14.10 32.05
C ILE A 348 14.94 -15.55 31.59
N THR A 349 15.14 -15.83 30.30
CA THR A 349 15.25 -17.18 29.75
C THR A 349 16.24 -18.04 30.55
N LYS A 350 17.46 -17.55 30.72
CA LYS A 350 18.49 -18.25 31.47
C LYS A 350 18.20 -18.38 32.98
N GLY A 351 17.50 -17.39 33.51
CA GLY A 351 17.23 -17.33 34.95
C GLY A 351 16.11 -18.24 35.43
N PHE A 352 15.18 -18.58 34.53
CA PHE A 352 13.98 -19.35 34.86
C PHE A 352 13.75 -20.55 33.93
N ASP A 353 14.69 -20.86 33.05
CA ASP A 353 14.63 -21.95 32.06
C ASP A 353 13.40 -21.89 31.16
N LEU A 354 13.12 -20.70 30.62
CA LEU A 354 11.97 -20.40 29.79
C LEU A 354 12.40 -20.01 28.34
N GLU A 355 12.74 -20.98 27.49
CA GLU A 355 13.26 -20.76 26.14
C GLU A 355 12.37 -19.84 25.29
N TRP A 356 11.04 -19.93 25.44
CA TRP A 356 10.11 -19.11 24.65
C TRP A 356 10.26 -17.62 24.92
N PHE A 357 10.76 -17.21 26.09
CA PHE A 357 10.86 -15.81 26.51
C PHE A 357 11.90 -15.02 25.64
N GLU A 358 12.97 -15.70 25.23
CA GLU A 358 13.96 -15.09 24.32
C GLU A 358 13.37 -14.73 22.95
N HIS A 359 12.31 -15.42 22.54
CA HIS A 359 11.65 -15.25 21.24
C HIS A 359 10.47 -14.28 21.27
N LEU A 360 10.25 -13.57 22.38
CA LEU A 360 9.26 -12.49 22.45
C LEU A 360 9.54 -11.43 21.38
N GLN A 361 8.47 -10.95 20.75
CA GLN A 361 8.57 -10.00 19.64
C GLN A 361 8.90 -8.60 20.13
N ILE A 362 9.72 -7.88 19.38
CA ILE A 362 10.00 -6.46 19.56
C ILE A 362 9.43 -5.73 18.36
N VAL A 363 8.38 -4.95 18.60
CA VAL A 363 7.74 -4.09 17.59
C VAL A 363 8.27 -2.68 17.78
N ALA A 364 8.74 -2.04 16.72
CA ALA A 364 9.13 -0.63 16.74
C ALA A 364 8.23 0.19 15.83
N SER A 365 7.83 1.35 16.29
CA SER A 365 7.06 2.34 15.53
C SER A 365 7.53 3.73 15.97
N ASN A 366 7.68 4.66 15.11
CA ASN A 366 8.00 6.07 15.33
C ASN A 366 8.67 6.65 14.07
N ASP A 367 7.93 7.39 13.27
CA ASP A 367 8.42 8.10 12.07
C ASP A 367 9.41 7.28 11.20
N ILE A 368 9.15 5.99 11.09
CA ILE A 368 9.98 5.04 10.36
C ILE A 368 9.80 5.27 8.86
N ASN A 369 10.90 5.53 8.18
CA ASN A 369 11.01 5.60 6.72
C ASN A 369 12.06 4.60 6.21
N GLU A 370 12.26 4.53 4.89
CA GLU A 370 13.24 3.63 4.27
C GLU A 370 14.66 3.86 4.79
N GLU A 371 15.08 5.12 4.91
CA GLU A 371 16.40 5.50 5.40
C GLU A 371 16.60 5.12 6.87
N THR A 372 15.56 5.30 7.68
CA THR A 372 15.56 4.87 9.09
C THR A 372 15.75 3.35 9.20
N ILE A 373 15.07 2.56 8.38
CA ILE A 373 15.24 1.09 8.39
C ILE A 373 16.68 0.69 8.01
N ILE A 374 17.24 1.34 7.00
CA ILE A 374 18.64 1.09 6.59
C ILE A 374 19.60 1.41 7.73
N SER A 375 19.44 2.57 8.35
CA SER A 375 20.26 2.99 9.50
C SER A 375 20.14 2.02 10.68
N LEU A 376 18.92 1.58 11.02
CA LEU A 376 18.69 0.59 12.07
C LEU A 376 19.37 -0.76 11.76
N ASN A 377 19.32 -1.21 10.51
CA ASN A 377 20.02 -2.42 10.06
C ASN A 377 21.53 -2.29 10.26
N GLU A 378 22.12 -1.14 9.91
CA GLU A 378 23.57 -0.87 10.11
C GLU A 378 23.95 -0.87 11.59
N GLN A 379 23.07 -0.39 12.48
CA GLN A 379 23.26 -0.39 13.92
C GLN A 379 23.03 -1.77 14.56
N GLY A 380 22.56 -2.78 13.84
CA GLY A 380 22.42 -4.15 14.30
C GLY A 380 21.26 -4.35 15.29
N HIS A 381 20.14 -3.63 15.08
CA HIS A 381 18.93 -3.71 15.92
C HIS A 381 18.40 -5.14 16.13
N LYS A 382 17.50 -5.31 17.11
CA LYS A 382 16.84 -6.58 17.45
C LYS A 382 15.31 -6.50 17.27
N ILE A 383 14.85 -5.64 16.39
CA ILE A 383 13.42 -5.43 16.08
C ILE A 383 12.95 -6.54 15.15
N ASP A 384 11.78 -7.11 15.43
CA ASP A 384 11.14 -8.18 14.65
C ASP A 384 10.02 -7.65 13.72
N CYS A 385 9.50 -6.46 14.05
CA CYS A 385 8.37 -5.89 13.33
C CYS A 385 8.43 -4.35 13.34
N PHE A 386 8.24 -3.72 12.19
CA PHE A 386 8.06 -2.28 12.08
C PHE A 386 6.59 -1.91 11.86
N GLY A 387 6.09 -0.96 12.66
CA GLY A 387 4.82 -0.27 12.45
C GLY A 387 5.07 1.07 11.75
N ILE A 388 4.63 1.21 10.51
CA ILE A 388 4.93 2.35 9.64
C ILE A 388 3.64 3.12 9.34
N GLY A 389 3.66 4.43 9.57
CA GLY A 389 2.48 5.29 9.37
C GLY A 389 2.77 6.50 8.49
N THR A 390 3.44 7.51 9.04
CA THR A 390 3.56 8.87 8.52
C THR A 390 4.12 8.93 7.10
N HIS A 391 5.11 8.15 6.77
CA HIS A 391 5.89 8.27 5.53
C HIS A 391 5.38 7.41 4.35
N LEU A 392 4.22 6.78 4.45
CA LEU A 392 3.68 5.93 3.39
C LEU A 392 3.05 6.71 2.22
N GLY A 393 2.59 7.95 2.41
CA GLY A 393 1.62 8.59 1.54
C GLY A 393 1.96 9.94 0.92
N HIS A 394 3.11 10.12 0.23
CA HIS A 394 3.37 11.34 -0.57
C HIS A 394 3.56 11.02 -2.05
N ALA A 395 2.75 11.67 -2.91
CA ALA A 395 2.63 11.37 -4.33
C ALA A 395 3.15 12.46 -5.27
N LEU A 396 3.61 12.05 -6.47
CA LEU A 396 3.62 12.88 -7.69
C LEU A 396 3.81 11.98 -8.94
N ILE A 397 2.81 11.88 -9.81
CA ILE A 397 2.89 11.29 -11.16
C ILE A 397 2.03 12.10 -12.13
N ASP A 398 2.55 12.35 -13.35
CA ASP A 398 1.92 13.14 -14.42
C ASP A 398 1.91 12.43 -15.78
N LEU A 399 1.06 12.81 -16.67
CA LEU A 399 0.31 12.22 -17.75
C LEU A 399 0.77 12.32 -19.21
N MET A 400 0.16 11.73 -20.02
CA MET A 400 -0.38 11.07 -21.25
C MET A 400 0.04 11.66 -22.61
N HIS A 401 0.28 10.82 -23.61
CA HIS A 401 0.17 11.08 -25.05
C HIS A 401 0.05 9.79 -25.91
N ARG A 402 -0.44 9.97 -27.16
CA ARG A 402 -0.91 8.98 -28.13
C ARG A 402 0.21 8.25 -28.86
N THR A 403 0.13 6.91 -29.02
CA THR A 403 0.88 6.14 -30.00
C THR A 403 0.14 4.89 -30.47
N THR A 404 0.39 4.48 -31.71
CA THR A 404 -0.07 3.20 -32.26
C THR A 404 1.14 2.40 -32.67
N GLU A 405 1.35 1.17 -32.14
CA GLU A 405 2.08 0.11 -32.85
C GLU A 405 2.26 -1.23 -32.14
N SER A 406 2.69 -2.24 -32.93
CA SER A 406 2.88 -3.63 -32.59
C SER A 406 4.17 -3.91 -31.81
N ALA A 407 4.14 -4.93 -30.92
CA ALA A 407 5.29 -5.35 -30.15
C ALA A 407 6.49 -5.82 -31.01
N PRO A 408 7.75 -5.51 -30.62
CA PRO A 408 8.94 -5.95 -31.35
C PRO A 408 9.09 -7.46 -31.34
N LYS A 409 9.55 -8.06 -32.43
CA LYS A 409 9.83 -9.49 -32.53
C LYS A 409 11.22 -9.83 -31.92
N CYS A 410 11.39 -11.07 -31.47
CA CYS A 410 12.68 -11.55 -30.99
C CYS A 410 13.76 -11.37 -32.09
N GLY A 411 14.92 -10.79 -31.75
CA GLY A 411 15.98 -10.46 -32.69
C GLY A 411 15.86 -9.09 -33.39
N SER A 412 14.72 -8.39 -33.23
CA SER A 412 14.59 -7.01 -33.73
C SER A 412 15.53 -6.07 -32.96
N ARG A 413 16.08 -5.07 -33.67
CA ARG A 413 16.89 -4.03 -33.04
C ARG A 413 15.97 -3.01 -32.37
N VAL A 414 16.29 -2.64 -31.13
CA VAL A 414 15.57 -1.64 -30.35
C VAL A 414 16.51 -0.49 -30.05
N LEU A 415 16.07 0.73 -30.33
CA LEU A 415 16.81 1.96 -30.02
C LEU A 415 16.57 2.38 -28.58
N CYS A 416 17.61 2.53 -27.77
CA CYS A 416 17.51 3.04 -26.40
C CYS A 416 18.53 4.16 -26.15
N ARG A 417 18.33 4.94 -25.06
CA ARG A 417 19.38 5.86 -24.60
C ARG A 417 20.61 5.08 -24.12
N HIS A 418 21.78 5.61 -24.41
CA HIS A 418 23.02 5.02 -23.93
C HIS A 418 23.10 5.14 -22.41
N PRO A 419 23.36 4.05 -21.64
CA PRO A 419 23.24 4.04 -20.18
C PRO A 419 24.22 4.99 -19.46
N PHE A 420 25.35 5.33 -20.11
CA PHE A 420 26.40 6.16 -19.50
C PHE A 420 26.64 7.50 -20.22
N GLN A 421 25.95 7.75 -21.33
CA GLN A 421 26.11 8.98 -22.11
C GLN A 421 24.74 9.43 -22.60
N GLU A 422 24.06 10.33 -21.87
CA GLU A 422 22.68 10.76 -22.15
C GLU A 422 22.47 11.33 -23.56
N SER A 423 23.52 11.91 -24.14
CA SER A 423 23.50 12.44 -25.50
C SER A 423 23.56 11.38 -26.60
N LYS A 424 23.90 10.13 -26.25
CA LYS A 424 24.03 9.03 -27.20
C LYS A 424 22.87 8.05 -27.14
N ARG A 425 22.62 7.40 -28.27
CA ARG A 425 21.68 6.31 -28.43
C ARG A 425 22.43 5.02 -28.73
N ALA A 426 21.85 3.88 -28.37
CA ALA A 426 22.44 2.57 -28.62
C ALA A 426 21.36 1.63 -29.16
N TYR A 427 21.73 0.78 -30.09
CA TYR A 427 20.91 -0.34 -30.52
C TYR A 427 21.14 -1.55 -29.62
N VAL A 428 20.05 -2.18 -29.20
CA VAL A 428 20.06 -3.41 -28.43
C VAL A 428 19.21 -4.45 -29.16
N SER A 429 19.72 -5.69 -29.27
CA SER A 429 18.96 -6.81 -29.78
C SER A 429 18.53 -7.71 -28.60
N PRO A 430 17.24 -7.76 -28.25
CA PRO A 430 16.79 -8.57 -27.14
C PRO A 430 16.93 -10.07 -27.46
N ALA A 431 17.49 -10.83 -26.50
CA ALA A 431 17.60 -12.26 -26.60
C ALA A 431 16.27 -13.00 -26.38
N LYS A 432 15.37 -12.36 -25.62
CA LYS A 432 14.00 -12.84 -25.34
C LYS A 432 13.04 -11.65 -25.33
N VAL A 433 11.85 -11.85 -25.88
CA VAL A 433 10.75 -10.88 -25.88
C VAL A 433 9.54 -11.55 -25.25
N GLU A 434 8.87 -10.86 -24.36
CA GLU A 434 7.64 -11.28 -23.68
C GLU A 434 6.59 -10.20 -23.85
N ALA A 435 5.40 -10.57 -24.34
CA ALA A 435 4.27 -9.65 -24.45
C ALA A 435 3.71 -9.39 -23.04
N LEU A 436 3.68 -8.13 -22.65
CA LEU A 436 3.19 -7.70 -21.33
C LEU A 436 1.70 -7.32 -21.35
N PHE A 437 1.20 -6.83 -22.50
CA PHE A 437 -0.17 -6.34 -22.62
C PHE A 437 -1.15 -7.49 -22.83
N LYS A 438 -2.25 -7.46 -22.08
CA LYS A 438 -3.41 -8.34 -22.22
C LYS A 438 -4.65 -7.51 -22.45
N LEU A 439 -5.62 -8.05 -23.19
CA LEU A 439 -6.94 -7.42 -23.35
C LEU A 439 -7.72 -7.59 -22.03
N TYR A 440 -7.98 -6.52 -21.32
CA TYR A 440 -8.70 -6.50 -20.04
C TYR A 440 -10.14 -6.04 -20.15
N TRP A 441 -10.47 -5.19 -21.13
CA TRP A 441 -11.81 -4.65 -21.33
C TRP A 441 -12.21 -4.69 -22.79
N LYS A 442 -13.41 -5.16 -23.08
CA LYS A 442 -14.02 -5.16 -24.41
C LYS A 442 -15.52 -5.40 -24.30
N ASP A 443 -16.31 -4.79 -25.22
CA ASP A 443 -17.76 -4.96 -25.33
C ASP A 443 -18.49 -4.72 -23.99
N GLY A 444 -18.02 -3.74 -23.20
CA GLY A 444 -18.60 -3.38 -21.90
C GLY A 444 -18.35 -4.40 -20.79
N LYS A 445 -17.31 -5.25 -20.91
CA LYS A 445 -17.04 -6.33 -19.94
C LYS A 445 -15.55 -6.54 -19.71
N ILE A 446 -15.22 -6.96 -18.49
CA ILE A 446 -13.89 -7.45 -18.13
C ILE A 446 -13.64 -8.78 -18.85
N GLN A 447 -12.47 -8.90 -19.50
CA GLN A 447 -12.08 -10.05 -20.34
C GLN A 447 -11.14 -11.03 -19.63
N GLN A 448 -10.61 -10.68 -18.45
CA GLN A 448 -9.68 -11.50 -17.68
C GLN A 448 -10.27 -11.79 -16.30
N ASP A 449 -9.96 -12.94 -15.74
CA ASP A 449 -10.17 -13.14 -14.30
C ASP A 449 -9.24 -12.20 -13.51
N LEU A 450 -9.83 -11.37 -12.68
CA LEU A 450 -9.05 -10.44 -11.86
C LEU A 450 -8.38 -11.19 -10.70
N PRO A 451 -7.08 -11.00 -10.48
CA PRO A 451 -6.37 -11.65 -9.40
C PRO A 451 -6.86 -11.14 -8.03
N ASN A 452 -6.81 -11.98 -7.02
CA ASN A 452 -6.98 -11.54 -5.65
C ASN A 452 -5.72 -10.79 -5.14
N LEU A 453 -5.82 -10.14 -3.96
CA LEU A 453 -4.73 -9.34 -3.41
C LEU A 453 -3.44 -10.13 -3.14
N GLU A 454 -3.54 -11.40 -2.71
CA GLU A 454 -2.37 -12.26 -2.49
C GLU A 454 -1.65 -12.56 -3.82
N GLU A 455 -2.40 -12.85 -4.87
CA GLU A 455 -1.82 -13.09 -6.20
C GLU A 455 -1.11 -11.86 -6.75
N VAL A 456 -1.66 -10.66 -6.54
CA VAL A 456 -0.99 -9.40 -6.93
C VAL A 456 0.26 -9.18 -6.08
N ARG A 457 0.20 -9.40 -4.77
CA ARG A 457 1.33 -9.31 -3.84
C ARG A 457 2.47 -10.27 -4.24
N ASP A 458 2.15 -11.51 -4.55
CA ASP A 458 3.11 -12.52 -5.00
C ASP A 458 3.75 -12.10 -6.35
N ARG A 459 2.96 -11.49 -7.23
CA ARG A 459 3.45 -10.95 -8.50
C ARG A 459 4.41 -9.79 -8.28
N VAL A 460 4.16 -8.90 -7.33
CA VAL A 460 5.12 -7.85 -6.93
C VAL A 460 6.43 -8.48 -6.47
N ALA A 461 6.36 -9.43 -5.55
CA ALA A 461 7.54 -10.11 -5.02
C ALA A 461 8.37 -10.80 -6.13
N SER A 462 7.69 -11.50 -7.04
CA SER A 462 8.31 -12.19 -8.19
C SER A 462 8.92 -11.20 -9.18
N SER A 463 8.19 -10.13 -9.50
CA SER A 463 8.65 -9.09 -10.44
C SER A 463 9.89 -8.37 -9.91
N LEU A 464 9.95 -8.05 -8.62
CA LEU A 464 11.13 -7.47 -7.99
C LEU A 464 12.34 -8.42 -7.96
N GLN A 465 12.11 -9.75 -7.92
CA GLN A 465 13.22 -10.71 -7.98
C GLN A 465 13.89 -10.74 -9.35
N THR A 466 13.14 -10.54 -10.43
CA THR A 466 13.67 -10.49 -11.79
C THR A 466 14.45 -9.20 -12.10
N LEU A 467 14.22 -8.14 -11.34
CA LEU A 467 14.92 -6.88 -11.50
C LEU A 467 16.34 -6.98 -10.93
N ARG A 468 17.33 -6.50 -11.70
CA ARG A 468 18.75 -6.49 -11.29
C ARG A 468 18.95 -5.66 -10.02
N GLN A 469 19.94 -6.05 -9.21
CA GLN A 469 20.22 -5.39 -7.93
C GLN A 469 20.65 -3.92 -8.09
N ASP A 470 21.38 -3.60 -9.16
CA ASP A 470 21.83 -2.24 -9.42
C ASP A 470 20.68 -1.25 -9.72
N HIS A 471 19.56 -1.71 -10.30
CA HIS A 471 18.34 -0.90 -10.46
C HIS A 471 17.57 -0.70 -9.14
N LYS A 472 17.82 -1.55 -8.15
CA LYS A 472 17.14 -1.56 -6.84
C LYS A 472 17.90 -0.82 -5.75
N ARG A 473 19.06 -0.24 -6.05
CA ARG A 473 19.85 0.50 -5.06
C ARG A 473 19.06 1.68 -4.51
N ASN A 474 19.18 1.93 -3.22
CA ASN A 474 18.55 3.09 -2.58
C ASN A 474 19.25 4.39 -2.95
N LEU A 475 20.58 4.34 -3.13
CA LEU A 475 21.38 5.47 -3.56
C LEU A 475 21.98 5.19 -4.95
N ASN A 476 21.84 6.17 -5.83
CA ASN A 476 22.39 6.13 -7.19
C ASN A 476 22.07 4.81 -7.93
N PRO A 477 20.78 4.45 -8.08
CA PRO A 477 20.40 3.26 -8.85
C PRO A 477 20.79 3.43 -10.32
N THR A 478 21.13 2.31 -10.97
CA THR A 478 21.40 2.31 -12.41
C THR A 478 20.09 2.48 -13.18
N PRO A 479 19.98 3.46 -14.10
CA PRO A 479 18.78 3.63 -14.93
C PRO A 479 18.42 2.38 -15.71
N TYR A 480 17.14 2.03 -15.74
CA TYR A 480 16.64 0.95 -16.57
C TYR A 480 16.57 1.38 -18.04
N LYS A 481 16.91 0.46 -18.96
CA LYS A 481 16.91 0.75 -20.38
C LYS A 481 15.50 0.59 -20.96
N VAL A 482 14.87 1.71 -21.26
CA VAL A 482 13.65 1.75 -22.07
C VAL A 482 14.03 2.04 -23.50
N GLY A 483 13.55 1.24 -24.45
CA GLY A 483 13.83 1.37 -25.86
C GLY A 483 12.55 1.41 -26.69
N VAL A 484 12.68 1.90 -27.92
CA VAL A 484 11.62 1.95 -28.93
C VAL A 484 12.10 1.22 -30.20
N THR A 485 11.16 0.68 -30.99
CA THR A 485 11.48 0.14 -32.30
C THR A 485 11.87 1.26 -33.27
N ASP A 486 12.65 0.93 -34.31
CA ASP A 486 12.96 1.92 -35.34
C ASP A 486 11.68 2.46 -36.01
N ASP A 487 10.69 1.60 -36.20
CA ASP A 487 9.40 1.97 -36.82
C ASP A 487 8.66 3.00 -35.97
N LEU A 488 8.54 2.76 -34.67
CA LEU A 488 7.91 3.72 -33.74
C LEU A 488 8.72 5.03 -33.68
N TYR A 489 10.03 4.96 -33.66
CA TYR A 489 10.89 6.15 -33.65
C TYR A 489 10.70 6.99 -34.91
N ASN A 490 10.71 6.35 -36.07
CA ASN A 490 10.53 7.04 -37.38
C ASN A 490 9.10 7.61 -37.47
N PHE A 491 8.09 6.85 -37.07
CA PHE A 491 6.70 7.31 -37.06
C PHE A 491 6.52 8.57 -36.19
N LEU A 492 7.06 8.60 -34.98
CA LEU A 492 7.00 9.77 -34.12
C LEU A 492 7.75 10.97 -34.70
N HIS A 493 8.90 10.72 -35.32
CA HIS A 493 9.69 11.75 -35.98
C HIS A 493 8.96 12.34 -37.18
N ASP A 494 8.36 11.50 -38.02
CA ASP A 494 7.60 11.94 -39.21
C ASP A 494 6.34 12.72 -38.80
N LEU A 495 5.62 12.25 -37.79
CA LEU A 495 4.48 13.00 -37.23
C LEU A 495 4.90 14.38 -36.70
N TRP A 496 6.03 14.46 -36.03
CA TRP A 496 6.55 15.73 -35.53
C TRP A 496 6.89 16.68 -36.68
N LEU A 497 7.54 16.19 -37.73
CA LEU A 497 7.87 16.98 -38.91
C LEU A 497 6.61 17.47 -39.65
N GLN A 498 5.56 16.64 -39.72
CA GLN A 498 4.28 17.02 -40.37
C GLN A 498 3.50 18.07 -39.59
N ASN A 499 3.59 18.07 -38.25
CA ASN A 499 2.78 18.94 -37.39
C ASN A 499 3.56 20.15 -36.82
N ALA A 500 4.88 20.15 -36.90
CA ALA A 500 5.72 21.28 -36.52
C ALA A 500 6.27 21.93 -37.82
N PRO A 501 5.67 23.05 -38.32
CA PRO A 501 6.18 23.71 -39.49
C PRO A 501 7.63 24.16 -39.26
N ILE A 502 8.52 23.73 -40.15
CA ILE A 502 9.92 24.17 -40.16
C ILE A 502 9.92 25.63 -40.62
N GLY A 503 10.25 26.54 -39.70
CA GLY A 503 10.47 27.94 -40.08
C GLY A 503 11.76 28.05 -40.86
N GLU A 504 11.71 28.62 -42.06
CA GLU A 504 12.93 29.04 -42.76
C GLU A 504 13.50 30.29 -42.04
N LEU A 505 14.73 30.19 -41.59
CA LEU A 505 15.49 31.33 -41.09
C LEU A 505 16.10 32.02 -42.30
N PHE A 506 15.62 33.21 -42.63
CA PHE A 506 16.23 34.11 -43.63
C PHE A 506 17.25 35.03 -42.98
#